data_535d349506caf49053df2ff9eeee1bbe
#
_entry.id   535d349506caf49053df2ff9eeee1bbe
#
_cell.length_a   1.000
_cell.length_b   1.000
_cell.length_c   1.000
_cell.angle_alpha   90.00
_cell.angle_beta   90.00
_cell.angle_gamma   90.00
#
_symmetry.space_group_name_H-M   'P 1'
#
loop_
_entity.id
_entity.type
_entity.pdbx_description
1 polymer ?
#
loop_
_entity_poly.entity_id
_entity_poly.type
_entity_poly.pdbx_seq_one_letter_code
_entity_poly.pdbx_strand_id
1 'polypeptide(L)'
;STSDVQFNISFEVNLGQNNSMEIYKILRQWSDLIYNPLTGAMGLKKDYVGSIVISVLNKHGNVFRRISLNNCFLIEPITPMNLSYDTGDTLYTIDTTWKSDYWNDLFV
;
A
#
# COMPACT_ATOMS: atom_id res chain seq x y z
N SER A 1 -19.26 6.52 -1.08
CA SER A 1 -18.85 7.72 -0.38
C SER A 1 -17.76 8.47 -1.12
N THR A 2 -17.69 9.78 -0.91
CA THR A 2 -16.89 10.67 -1.74
C THR A 2 -15.90 11.53 -0.95
N SER A 3 -15.68 11.21 0.32
CA SER A 3 -14.71 11.96 1.13
C SER A 3 -13.32 11.38 0.99
N ASP A 4 -12.30 12.22 1.08
CA ASP A 4 -10.93 11.77 1.22
C ASP A 4 -10.80 10.90 2.47
N VAL A 5 -9.91 9.92 2.40
CA VAL A 5 -9.56 9.12 3.57
C VAL A 5 -8.05 8.91 3.59
N GLN A 6 -7.47 9.04 4.76
CA GLN A 6 -6.09 8.67 5.03
C GLN A 6 -6.07 7.35 5.77
N PHE A 7 -5.20 6.45 5.36
CA PHE A 7 -5.14 5.12 5.98
C PHE A 7 -3.71 4.58 5.96
N ASN A 8 -3.46 3.63 6.84
CA ASN A 8 -2.17 2.96 6.96
C ASN A 8 -2.33 1.50 6.57
N ILE A 9 -1.35 0.97 5.86
CA ILE A 9 -1.26 -0.45 5.56
C ILE A 9 0.13 -0.93 5.96
N SER A 10 0.16 -2.01 6.74
CA SER A 10 1.39 -2.74 7.05
C SER A 10 1.42 -4.01 6.23
N PHE A 11 2.48 -4.18 5.44
CA PHE A 11 2.69 -5.38 4.64
C PHE A 11 3.68 -6.28 5.35
N GLU A 12 3.35 -7.55 5.47
CA GLU A 12 4.27 -8.56 5.98
C GLU A 12 4.96 -9.25 4.80
N VAL A 13 6.27 -9.36 4.88
CA VAL A 13 7.10 -9.99 3.85
C VAL A 13 7.85 -11.14 4.48
N ASN A 14 7.62 -12.35 4.00
CA ASN A 14 8.28 -13.55 4.49
C ASN A 14 9.54 -13.83 3.65
N LEU A 15 10.71 -13.72 4.26
CA LEU A 15 11.99 -13.95 3.58
C LEU A 15 12.25 -15.41 3.24
N GLY A 16 11.48 -16.34 3.80
CA GLY A 16 11.58 -17.75 3.47
C GLY A 16 10.92 -18.13 2.14
N GLN A 17 10.25 -17.20 1.47
CA GLN A 17 9.55 -17.44 0.21
C GLN A 17 10.26 -16.78 -0.96
N ASN A 18 10.04 -17.35 -2.15
CA ASN A 18 10.51 -16.73 -3.40
C ASN A 18 9.80 -15.37 -3.59
N ASN A 19 10.51 -14.42 -4.18
CA ASN A 19 10.01 -13.08 -4.45
C ASN A 19 9.58 -12.33 -3.19
N SER A 20 10.23 -12.61 -2.07
CA SER A 20 9.87 -12.01 -0.78
C SER A 20 9.98 -10.48 -0.76
N MET A 21 10.85 -9.90 -1.59
CA MET A 21 11.04 -8.45 -1.62
C MET A 21 10.25 -7.76 -2.75
N GLU A 22 9.41 -8.48 -3.48
CA GLU A 22 8.65 -7.89 -4.60
C GLU A 22 7.70 -6.78 -4.14
N ILE A 23 7.03 -6.96 -3.02
CA ILE A 23 6.14 -5.93 -2.44
C ILE A 23 6.92 -4.65 -2.18
N TYR A 24 8.11 -4.76 -1.56
CA TYR A 24 8.96 -3.61 -1.29
C TYR A 24 9.39 -2.92 -2.58
N LYS A 25 9.78 -3.69 -3.59
CA LYS A 25 10.21 -3.13 -4.88
C LYS A 25 9.07 -2.38 -5.57
N ILE A 26 7.88 -2.95 -5.57
CA ILE A 26 6.69 -2.31 -6.16
C ILE A 26 6.38 -1.01 -5.43
N LEU A 27 6.38 -1.02 -4.10
CA LEU A 27 6.11 0.16 -3.31
C LEU A 27 7.17 1.25 -3.52
N ARG A 28 8.45 0.85 -3.64
CA ARG A 28 9.54 1.77 -3.94
C ARG A 28 9.38 2.41 -5.32
N GLN A 29 9.03 1.63 -6.32
CA GLN A 29 8.79 2.15 -7.66
C GLN A 29 7.62 3.13 -7.68
N TRP A 30 6.55 2.81 -6.96
CA TRP A 30 5.40 3.71 -6.84
C TRP A 30 5.78 4.99 -6.12
N SER A 31 6.51 4.87 -5.01
CA SER A 31 7.02 6.02 -4.27
C SER A 31 7.89 6.92 -5.15
N ASP A 32 8.75 6.34 -5.98
CA ASP A 32 9.66 7.09 -6.86
C ASP A 32 8.91 7.83 -7.97
N LEU A 33 7.73 7.36 -8.36
CA LEU A 33 6.85 8.10 -9.28
C LEU A 33 6.27 9.35 -8.63
N ILE A 34 6.05 9.32 -7.33
CA ILE A 34 5.49 10.46 -6.59
C ILE A 34 6.60 11.44 -6.20
N TYR A 35 7.68 10.91 -5.64
CA TYR A 35 8.79 11.68 -5.10
C TYR A 35 10.08 11.28 -5.79
N ASN A 36 10.66 12.15 -6.59
CA ASN A 36 11.93 11.84 -7.23
C ASN A 36 13.03 11.80 -6.16
N PRO A 37 13.70 10.65 -5.97
CA PRO A 37 14.69 10.53 -4.89
C PRO A 37 15.95 11.35 -5.11
N LEU A 38 16.24 11.74 -6.36
CA LEU A 38 17.43 12.53 -6.69
C LEU A 38 17.20 14.03 -6.55
N THR A 39 16.02 14.51 -6.93
CA THR A 39 15.70 15.95 -6.98
C THR A 39 14.75 16.39 -5.88
N GLY A 40 14.03 15.44 -5.26
CA GLY A 40 12.96 15.76 -4.32
C GLY A 40 11.69 16.30 -4.96
N ALA A 41 11.63 16.38 -6.28
CA ALA A 41 10.46 16.88 -6.99
C ALA A 41 9.33 15.86 -6.95
N MET A 42 8.08 16.36 -6.89
CA MET A 42 6.90 15.51 -6.97
C MET A 42 6.46 15.32 -8.42
N GLY A 43 5.98 14.12 -8.75
CA GLY A 43 5.37 13.83 -10.03
C GLY A 43 3.97 14.41 -10.15
N LEU A 44 3.35 14.23 -11.31
CA LEU A 44 1.96 14.60 -11.53
C LEU A 44 1.03 13.55 -10.95
N LYS A 45 0.02 13.96 -10.22
CA LYS A 45 -0.91 13.06 -9.53
C LYS A 45 -1.54 12.03 -10.46
N LYS A 46 -1.94 12.44 -11.67
CA LYS A 46 -2.53 11.54 -12.66
C LYS A 46 -1.62 10.36 -13.05
N ASP A 47 -0.31 10.50 -12.87
CA ASP A 47 0.67 9.50 -13.27
C ASP A 47 0.98 8.50 -12.15
N TYR A 48 0.61 8.78 -10.91
CA TYR A 48 0.96 7.93 -9.78
C TYR A 48 -0.21 7.41 -8.97
N VAL A 49 -1.44 7.82 -9.24
CA VAL A 49 -2.60 7.31 -8.50
C VAL A 49 -2.97 5.90 -8.96
N GLY A 50 -3.49 5.13 -8.05
CA GLY A 50 -3.96 3.77 -8.32
C GLY A 50 -5.22 3.46 -7.54
N SER A 51 -5.71 2.24 -7.68
CA SER A 51 -6.87 1.76 -6.95
C SER A 51 -6.48 0.61 -6.04
N ILE A 52 -7.04 0.60 -4.85
CA ILE A 52 -6.88 -0.49 -3.90
C ILE A 52 -8.26 -1.06 -3.60
N VAL A 53 -8.40 -2.37 -3.73
CA VAL A 53 -9.63 -3.08 -3.39
C VAL A 53 -9.32 -4.03 -2.24
N ILE A 54 -10.05 -3.87 -1.14
CA ILE A 54 -9.94 -4.74 0.01
C ILE A 54 -11.17 -5.64 0.03
N SER A 55 -10.95 -6.96 -0.10
CA SER A 55 -12.02 -7.94 -0.01
C SER A 55 -12.00 -8.56 1.37
N VAL A 56 -13.11 -8.47 2.08
CA VAL A 56 -13.25 -9.07 3.40
C VAL A 56 -13.98 -10.39 3.26
N LEU A 57 -13.34 -11.45 3.75
CA LEU A 57 -13.84 -12.81 3.62
C LEU A 57 -14.49 -13.25 4.92
N ASN A 58 -15.54 -14.09 4.79
CA ASN A 58 -16.11 -14.77 5.95
C ASN A 58 -15.27 -16.00 6.30
N LYS A 59 -15.65 -16.71 7.34
CA LYS A 59 -14.90 -17.91 7.80
C LYS A 59 -14.88 -19.04 6.77
N HIS A 60 -15.76 -19.02 5.75
CA HIS A 60 -15.81 -20.01 4.69
C HIS A 60 -15.02 -19.59 3.43
N GLY A 61 -14.36 -18.43 3.47
CA GLY A 61 -13.57 -17.94 2.34
C GLY A 61 -14.37 -17.18 1.29
N ASN A 62 -15.64 -16.88 1.53
CA ASN A 62 -16.47 -16.12 0.59
C ASN A 62 -16.39 -14.63 0.90
N VAL A 63 -16.31 -13.83 -0.15
CA VAL A 63 -16.30 -12.37 -0.02
C VAL A 63 -17.69 -11.90 0.40
N PHE A 64 -17.78 -11.14 1.49
CA PHE A 64 -19.02 -10.53 1.91
C PHE A 64 -18.98 -9.00 1.92
N ARG A 65 -17.82 -8.42 1.75
CA ARG A 65 -17.65 -6.96 1.76
C ARG A 65 -16.46 -6.60 0.89
N ARG A 66 -16.60 -5.55 0.10
CA ARG A 66 -15.51 -4.95 -0.66
C ARG A 66 -15.42 -3.48 -0.37
N ILE A 67 -14.20 -3.04 -0.06
CA ILE A 67 -13.89 -1.64 0.10
C ILE A 67 -13.03 -1.24 -1.08
N SER A 68 -13.50 -0.30 -1.89
CA SER A 68 -12.76 0.24 -3.03
C SER A 68 -12.22 1.60 -2.65
N LEU A 69 -10.91 1.77 -2.78
CA LEU A 69 -10.21 3.03 -2.52
C LEU A 69 -9.68 3.53 -3.86
N ASN A 70 -10.14 4.68 -4.29
CA ASN A 70 -9.88 5.20 -5.63
C ASN A 70 -8.95 6.40 -5.58
N ASN A 71 -8.11 6.51 -6.60
CA ASN A 71 -7.06 7.52 -6.68
C ASN A 71 -6.20 7.52 -5.42
N CYS A 72 -5.68 6.33 -5.09
CA CYS A 72 -4.82 6.14 -3.94
C CYS A 72 -3.39 6.52 -4.27
N PHE A 73 -2.72 7.08 -3.31
CA PHE A 73 -1.29 7.36 -3.41
C PHE A 73 -0.64 7.37 -2.04
N LEU A 74 0.65 7.12 -2.03
CA LEU A 74 1.47 7.22 -0.84
C LEU A 74 1.65 8.70 -0.48
N ILE A 75 1.40 9.06 0.77
CA ILE A 75 1.62 10.43 1.24
C ILE A 75 3.00 10.62 1.87
N GLU A 76 3.71 9.51 2.10
CA GLU A 76 5.09 9.53 2.57
C GLU A 76 5.95 8.66 1.67
N PRO A 77 7.17 9.09 1.32
CA PRO A 77 8.05 8.26 0.49
C PRO A 77 8.39 6.94 1.19
N ILE A 78 8.53 5.89 0.41
CA ILE A 78 9.02 4.60 0.90
C ILE A 78 10.55 4.65 0.89
N THR A 79 11.12 4.42 2.04
CA THR A 79 12.58 4.40 2.22
C THR A 79 12.98 3.09 2.90
N PRO A 80 14.26 2.75 2.93
CA PRO A 80 14.70 1.58 3.69
C PRO A 80 14.34 1.63 5.18
N MET A 81 14.08 2.82 5.71
CA MET A 81 13.69 2.98 7.12
C MET A 81 12.25 2.53 7.41
N ASN A 82 11.44 2.32 6.37
CA ASN A 82 10.09 1.78 6.52
C ASN A 82 10.08 0.28 6.77
N LEU A 83 11.23 -0.39 6.62
CA LEU A 83 11.37 -1.81 6.91
C LEU A 83 11.63 -2.03 8.38
N SER A 84 10.81 -2.85 9.01
CA SER A 84 11.00 -3.29 10.39
C SER A 84 11.28 -4.77 10.44
N TYR A 85 12.22 -5.15 11.30
CA TYR A 85 12.68 -6.51 11.49
C TYR A 85 12.12 -7.06 12.79
N ASP A 86 11.55 -8.24 12.74
CA ASP A 86 11.29 -9.00 13.96
C ASP A 86 12.52 -9.83 14.31
N THR A 87 13.09 -9.61 15.50
CA THR A 87 14.29 -10.30 15.94
C THR A 87 14.02 -11.82 16.06
N GLY A 88 14.81 -12.60 15.32
CA GLY A 88 14.71 -14.05 15.32
C GLY A 88 13.73 -14.61 14.31
N ASP A 89 13.09 -13.75 13.52
CA ASP A 89 12.12 -14.14 12.51
C ASP A 89 12.58 -13.82 11.10
N THR A 90 11.97 -14.47 10.13
CA THR A 90 12.18 -14.23 8.72
C THR A 90 11.18 -13.23 8.14
N LEU A 91 10.45 -12.54 9.02
CA LEU A 91 9.42 -11.58 8.62
C LEU A 91 9.93 -10.15 8.66
N TYR A 92 9.68 -9.42 7.59
CA TYR A 92 9.76 -7.97 7.58
C TYR A 92 8.37 -7.39 7.57
N THR A 93 8.22 -6.22 8.17
CA THR A 93 7.01 -5.41 8.04
C THR A 93 7.34 -4.12 7.33
N ILE A 94 6.54 -3.76 6.34
CA ILE A 94 6.65 -2.49 5.63
C ILE A 94 5.44 -1.65 6.00
N ASP A 95 5.66 -0.53 6.68
CA ASP A 95 4.60 0.39 7.07
C ASP A 95 4.44 1.47 6.01
N THR A 96 3.20 1.67 5.56
CA THR A 96 2.90 2.63 4.52
C THR A 96 1.73 3.50 4.92
N THR A 97 1.74 4.75 4.46
CA THR A 97 0.68 5.72 4.72
C THR A 97 0.14 6.24 3.40
N TRP A 98 -1.16 6.16 3.25
CA TRP A 98 -1.87 6.41 2.00
C TRP A 98 -2.96 7.44 2.15
N LYS A 99 -3.33 8.02 1.03
CA LYS A 99 -4.54 8.81 0.92
C LYS A 99 -5.33 8.35 -0.30
N SER A 100 -6.65 8.35 -0.18
CA SER A 100 -7.57 8.07 -1.28
C SER A 100 -8.50 9.25 -1.46
N ASP A 101 -8.77 9.62 -2.71
CA ASP A 101 -9.66 10.75 -2.99
C ASP A 101 -11.10 10.41 -2.71
N TYR A 102 -11.52 9.16 -2.97
CA TYR A 102 -12.86 8.70 -2.63
C TYR A 102 -12.89 7.18 -2.45
N TRP A 103 -13.90 6.72 -1.74
CA TRP A 103 -14.02 5.31 -1.39
C TRP A 103 -15.47 4.84 -1.48
N ASN A 104 -15.63 3.54 -1.68
CA ASN A 104 -16.91 2.86 -1.62
C ASN A 104 -16.81 1.65 -0.70
N ASP A 105 -17.87 1.38 0.01
CA ASP A 105 -17.96 0.22 0.89
C ASP A 105 -19.22 -0.56 0.48
N LEU A 106 -19.02 -1.75 -0.08
CA LEU A 106 -20.09 -2.55 -0.66
C LEU A 106 -20.22 -3.88 0.07
N PHE A 107 -21.41 -4.16 0.57
CA PHE A 107 -21.75 -5.47 1.12
C PHE A 107 -22.32 -6.35 0.02
N VAL A 108 -21.72 -7.53 -0.13
CA VAL A 108 -22.07 -8.46 -1.20
C VAL A 108 -23.02 -9.53 -0.71
#